data_095a3b0420b23164596c4185f6db28ad
#
_entry.id   095a3b0420b23164596c4185f6db28ad
#
_cell.length_a   1.000
_cell.length_b   1.000
_cell.length_c   1.000
_cell.angle_alpha   90.00
_cell.angle_beta   90.00
_cell.angle_gamma   90.00
#
_symmetry.space_group_name_H-M   'P 1'
#
loop_
_entity.id
_entity.type
_entity.pdbx_description
1 polymer ?
#
loop_
_entity_poly.entity_id
_entity_poly.type
_entity_poly.pdbx_seq_one_letter_code
_entity_poly.pdbx_strand_id
1 'polypeptide(L)'
;MDWFVEMLAKFLAVTLVLTLHEFAHAFVAYKCGDPTAKWAGRMTLNPAKHFDPLGLVCFVFAGFGWAKPVPINEANFKKYGSGCFWTSAAGVIVNYLSAFIFYPLMVLAVRFMGSAEQLTYGHEFLFLFTNYLFAFSLSFCVFNLLPFYPL
;
A
#
# COMPACT_ATOMS: atom_id res chain seq x y z
N MET A 1 -4.64 25.24 2.59
CA MET A 1 -4.46 23.80 2.87
C MET A 1 -3.54 23.69 4.05
N ASP A 2 -3.95 23.00 5.11
CA ASP A 2 -3.14 22.87 6.31
C ASP A 2 -2.05 21.82 6.07
N TRP A 3 -0.79 22.20 6.14
CA TRP A 3 0.36 21.30 5.94
C TRP A 3 0.30 20.05 6.84
N PHE A 4 -0.16 20.21 8.07
CA PHE A 4 -0.26 19.08 9.01
C PHE A 4 -1.35 18.08 8.59
N VAL A 5 -2.51 18.57 8.15
CA VAL A 5 -3.61 17.73 7.64
C VAL A 5 -3.17 16.94 6.42
N GLU A 6 -2.47 17.61 5.48
CA GLU A 6 -1.93 16.96 4.29
C GLU A 6 -0.92 15.88 4.64
N MET A 7 0.05 16.18 5.49
CA MET A 7 1.08 15.22 5.90
C MET A 7 0.46 13.99 6.60
N LEU A 8 -0.52 14.21 7.48
CA LEU A 8 -1.21 13.13 8.17
C LEU A 8 -1.99 12.24 7.19
N ALA A 9 -2.76 12.84 6.29
CA ALA A 9 -3.52 12.11 5.27
C ALA A 9 -2.61 11.28 4.36
N LYS A 10 -1.52 11.87 3.88
CA LYS A 10 -0.51 11.22 3.05
C LYS A 10 0.15 10.04 3.77
N PHE A 11 0.57 10.25 5.02
CA PHE A 11 1.21 9.21 5.82
C PHE A 11 0.27 8.02 6.07
N LEU A 12 -0.97 8.27 6.46
CA LEU A 12 -1.95 7.21 6.70
C LEU A 12 -2.31 6.47 5.40
N ALA A 13 -2.43 7.18 4.28
CA ALA A 13 -2.75 6.58 2.99
C ALA A 13 -1.62 5.67 2.50
N VAL A 14 -0.36 6.14 2.50
CA VAL A 14 0.77 5.30 2.06
C VAL A 14 0.95 4.09 2.98
N THR A 15 0.76 4.26 4.27
CA THR A 15 0.81 3.19 5.27
C THR A 15 -0.20 2.08 4.96
N LEU A 16 -1.43 2.44 4.66
CA LEU A 16 -2.49 1.48 4.34
C LEU A 16 -2.20 0.75 3.03
N VAL A 17 -1.84 1.49 1.97
CA VAL A 17 -1.57 0.91 0.65
C VAL A 17 -0.37 -0.04 0.68
N LEU A 18 0.74 0.34 1.34
CA LEU A 18 1.91 -0.53 1.52
C LEU A 18 1.57 -1.78 2.35
N THR A 19 0.78 -1.62 3.42
CA THR A 19 0.36 -2.78 4.24
C THR A 19 -0.44 -3.79 3.43
N LEU A 20 -1.37 -3.33 2.60
CA LEU A 20 -2.16 -4.20 1.73
C LEU A 20 -1.26 -4.90 0.68
N HIS A 21 -0.31 -4.18 0.10
CA HIS A 21 0.65 -4.68 -0.87
C HIS A 21 1.51 -5.81 -0.28
N GLU A 22 2.17 -5.56 0.86
CA GLU A 22 3.02 -6.53 1.54
C GLU A 22 2.23 -7.75 2.06
N PHE A 23 1.02 -7.50 2.59
CA PHE A 23 0.14 -8.58 3.00
C PHE A 23 -0.25 -9.48 1.83
N ALA A 24 -0.51 -8.92 0.65
CA ALA A 24 -0.84 -9.69 -0.54
C ALA A 24 0.30 -10.63 -0.95
N HIS A 25 1.55 -10.15 -0.96
CA HIS A 25 2.72 -10.98 -1.20
C HIS A 25 2.81 -12.14 -0.20
N ALA A 26 2.72 -11.84 1.10
CA ALA A 26 2.75 -12.84 2.18
C ALA A 26 1.65 -13.89 2.04
N PHE A 27 0.43 -13.45 1.75
CA PHE A 27 -0.75 -14.30 1.64
C PHE A 27 -0.66 -15.25 0.43
N VAL A 28 -0.27 -14.73 -0.73
CA VAL A 28 -0.13 -15.54 -1.95
C VAL A 28 1.05 -16.50 -1.83
N ALA A 29 2.19 -16.09 -1.29
CA ALA A 29 3.32 -16.97 -1.01
C ALA A 29 2.89 -18.15 -0.11
N TYR A 30 2.14 -17.87 0.96
CA TYR A 30 1.58 -18.89 1.84
C TYR A 30 0.66 -19.88 1.09
N LYS A 31 -0.21 -19.39 0.23
CA LYS A 31 -1.10 -20.23 -0.60
C LYS A 31 -0.30 -21.07 -1.60
N CYS A 32 0.80 -20.55 -2.12
CA CYS A 32 1.71 -21.26 -3.02
C CYS A 32 2.60 -22.29 -2.32
N GLY A 33 2.61 -22.30 -0.98
CA GLY A 33 3.32 -23.31 -0.16
C GLY A 33 4.44 -22.75 0.71
N ASP A 34 4.74 -21.46 0.63
CA ASP A 34 5.76 -20.83 1.46
C ASP A 34 5.18 -20.22 2.76
N PRO A 35 5.43 -20.82 3.94
CA PRO A 35 4.95 -20.30 5.22
C PRO A 35 5.91 -19.27 5.85
N THR A 36 7.02 -18.90 5.20
CA THR A 36 8.10 -18.09 5.77
C THR A 36 7.58 -16.75 6.33
N ALA A 37 6.80 -16.01 5.55
CA ALA A 37 6.20 -14.75 5.98
C ALA A 37 5.25 -14.91 7.16
N LYS A 38 4.48 -16.00 7.19
CA LYS A 38 3.56 -16.33 8.29
C LYS A 38 4.32 -16.62 9.58
N TRP A 39 5.36 -17.43 9.53
CA TRP A 39 6.20 -17.74 10.70
C TRP A 39 6.96 -16.52 11.22
N ALA A 40 7.36 -15.61 10.32
CA ALA A 40 7.97 -14.34 10.69
C ALA A 40 6.96 -13.31 11.25
N GLY A 41 5.66 -13.65 11.36
CA GLY A 41 4.62 -12.73 11.83
C GLY A 41 4.37 -11.56 10.88
N ARG A 42 4.72 -11.74 9.57
CA ARG A 42 4.62 -10.71 8.54
C ARG A 42 3.35 -10.85 7.67
N MET A 43 2.63 -11.96 7.76
CA MET A 43 1.32 -12.15 7.13
C MET A 43 0.23 -11.53 8.01
N THR A 44 0.18 -10.21 8.06
CA THR A 44 -0.69 -9.43 8.94
C THR A 44 -1.05 -8.08 8.30
N LEU A 45 -2.21 -7.53 8.66
CA LEU A 45 -2.62 -6.17 8.30
C LEU A 45 -2.17 -5.12 9.33
N ASN A 46 -1.34 -5.51 10.31
CA ASN A 46 -0.75 -4.55 11.24
C ASN A 46 0.39 -3.78 10.55
N PRO A 47 0.22 -2.47 10.28
CA PRO A 47 1.20 -1.67 9.55
C PRO A 47 2.57 -1.60 10.24
N ALA A 48 2.61 -1.64 11.58
CA ALA A 48 3.88 -1.60 12.32
C ALA A 48 4.82 -2.78 12.00
N LYS A 49 4.30 -3.87 11.43
CA LYS A 49 5.12 -5.00 10.98
C LYS A 49 5.76 -4.78 9.61
N HIS A 50 5.29 -3.80 8.84
CA HIS A 50 5.75 -3.52 7.47
C HIS A 50 6.63 -2.27 7.39
N PHE A 51 6.77 -1.51 8.48
CA PHE A 51 7.63 -0.33 8.48
C PHE A 51 9.11 -0.70 8.59
N ASP A 52 9.89 -0.01 7.76
CA ASP A 52 11.31 0.15 7.95
C ASP A 52 11.55 1.50 8.68
N PRO A 53 12.24 1.52 9.83
CA PRO A 53 12.45 2.76 10.58
C PRO A 53 13.17 3.85 9.77
N LEU A 54 14.16 3.47 8.97
CA LEU A 54 14.89 4.41 8.12
C LEU A 54 14.04 4.88 6.95
N GLY A 55 13.29 3.97 6.31
CA GLY A 55 12.33 4.30 5.26
C GLY A 55 11.26 5.28 5.74
N LEU A 56 10.80 5.13 6.99
CA LEU A 56 9.84 6.03 7.61
C LEU A 56 10.44 7.43 7.84
N VAL A 57 11.67 7.51 8.36
CA VAL A 57 12.39 8.77 8.55
C VAL A 57 12.57 9.48 7.20
N CYS A 58 13.03 8.78 6.17
CA CYS A 58 13.16 9.33 4.83
C CYS A 58 11.82 9.84 4.28
N PHE A 59 10.72 9.11 4.53
CA PHE A 59 9.39 9.54 4.10
C PHE A 59 8.97 10.87 4.75
N VAL A 60 9.21 11.03 6.04
CA VAL A 60 8.86 12.25 6.78
C VAL A 60 9.68 13.47 6.30
N PHE A 61 10.99 13.31 6.11
CA PHE A 61 11.87 14.45 5.80
C PHE A 61 12.08 14.70 4.31
N ALA A 62 12.10 13.64 3.49
CA ALA A 62 12.41 13.77 2.05
C ALA A 62 11.20 13.51 1.15
N GLY A 63 10.04 13.11 1.72
CA GLY A 63 8.83 12.84 0.97
C GLY A 63 8.82 11.50 0.21
N PHE A 64 9.88 10.69 0.32
CA PHE A 64 9.94 9.33 -0.20
C PHE A 64 10.46 8.37 0.87
N GLY A 65 10.07 7.09 0.78
CA GLY A 65 10.49 6.07 1.73
C GLY A 65 10.21 4.68 1.18
N TRP A 66 10.57 3.68 1.94
CA TRP A 66 10.34 2.28 1.59
C TRP A 66 9.77 1.50 2.77
N ALA A 67 9.07 0.40 2.44
CA ALA A 67 8.61 -0.57 3.41
C ALA A 67 9.70 -1.63 3.66
N LYS A 68 9.58 -2.33 4.77
CA LYS A 68 10.36 -3.54 5.02
C LYS A 68 9.73 -4.69 4.24
N PRO A 69 10.39 -5.25 3.22
CA PRO A 69 9.80 -6.29 2.38
C PRO A 69 9.47 -7.56 3.17
N VAL A 70 8.45 -8.28 2.74
CA VAL A 70 8.05 -9.57 3.32
C VAL A 70 9.07 -10.64 2.93
N PRO A 71 9.57 -11.46 3.88
CA PRO A 71 10.49 -12.56 3.56
C PRO A 71 9.76 -13.66 2.80
N ILE A 72 10.29 -14.05 1.64
CA ILE A 72 9.78 -15.11 0.79
C ILE A 72 10.91 -16.11 0.53
N ASN A 73 10.60 -17.41 0.63
CA ASN A 73 11.49 -18.49 0.27
C ASN A 73 10.91 -19.32 -0.88
N GLU A 74 11.37 -19.04 -2.08
CA GLU A 74 10.87 -19.66 -3.30
C GLU A 74 11.07 -21.19 -3.34
N ALA A 75 12.04 -21.71 -2.58
CA ALA A 75 12.27 -23.15 -2.47
C ALA A 75 11.09 -23.90 -1.83
N ASN A 76 10.24 -23.21 -1.09
CA ASN A 76 9.05 -23.78 -0.47
C ASN A 76 7.83 -23.86 -1.40
N PHE A 77 7.90 -23.27 -2.61
CA PHE A 77 6.76 -23.27 -3.51
C PHE A 77 6.47 -24.67 -4.07
N LYS A 78 5.20 -25.08 -3.97
CA LYS A 78 4.72 -26.37 -4.51
C LYS A 78 4.96 -26.49 -6.01
N LYS A 79 4.85 -25.37 -6.74
CA LYS A 79 5.14 -25.22 -8.16
C LYS A 79 5.96 -23.93 -8.32
N TYR A 80 7.26 -24.05 -8.51
CA TYR A 80 8.20 -22.94 -8.52
C TYR A 80 7.77 -21.79 -9.43
N GLY A 81 7.64 -22.00 -10.73
CA GLY A 81 7.32 -20.93 -11.69
C GLY A 81 5.98 -20.25 -11.43
N SER A 82 4.94 -21.04 -11.10
CA SER A 82 3.63 -20.49 -10.75
C SER A 82 3.66 -19.74 -9.40
N GLY A 83 4.41 -20.27 -8.42
CA GLY A 83 4.57 -19.64 -7.11
C GLY A 83 5.27 -18.29 -7.23
N CYS A 84 6.38 -18.22 -7.94
CA CYS A 84 7.10 -16.97 -8.20
C CYS A 84 6.19 -15.95 -8.91
N PHE A 85 5.54 -16.36 -10.00
CA PHE A 85 4.67 -15.46 -10.77
C PHE A 85 3.55 -14.86 -9.94
N TRP A 86 2.74 -15.71 -9.28
CA TRP A 86 1.58 -15.22 -8.51
C TRP A 86 2.00 -14.42 -7.28
N THR A 87 3.09 -14.81 -6.63
CA THR A 87 3.60 -14.07 -5.47
C THR A 87 4.10 -12.69 -5.90
N SER A 88 4.86 -12.59 -6.99
CA SER A 88 5.33 -11.29 -7.51
C SER A 88 4.18 -10.41 -8.02
N ALA A 89 3.19 -10.99 -8.69
CA ALA A 89 2.03 -10.27 -9.20
C ALA A 89 1.05 -9.79 -8.10
N ALA A 90 1.09 -10.41 -6.91
CA ALA A 90 0.10 -10.19 -5.85
C ALA A 90 0.01 -8.72 -5.42
N GLY A 91 1.14 -8.05 -5.22
CA GLY A 91 1.19 -6.64 -4.84
C GLY A 91 0.60 -5.72 -5.92
N VAL A 92 0.95 -5.99 -7.19
CA VAL A 92 0.40 -5.25 -8.34
C VAL A 92 -1.11 -5.43 -8.43
N ILE A 93 -1.59 -6.67 -8.34
CA ILE A 93 -3.03 -6.99 -8.43
C ILE A 93 -3.81 -6.31 -7.29
N VAL A 94 -3.33 -6.38 -6.05
CA VAL A 94 -4.04 -5.77 -4.93
C VAL A 94 -4.06 -4.24 -5.06
N ASN A 95 -2.97 -3.62 -5.51
CA ASN A 95 -2.93 -2.19 -5.72
C ASN A 95 -3.87 -1.76 -6.86
N TYR A 96 -3.91 -2.50 -7.95
CA TYR A 96 -4.86 -2.27 -9.05
C TYR A 96 -6.31 -2.33 -8.56
N LEU A 97 -6.68 -3.40 -7.85
CA LEU A 97 -8.03 -3.56 -7.30
C LEU A 97 -8.35 -2.48 -6.26
N SER A 98 -7.38 -2.11 -5.43
CA SER A 98 -7.54 -1.02 -4.46
C SER A 98 -7.81 0.32 -5.12
N ALA A 99 -7.19 0.61 -6.26
CA ALA A 99 -7.47 1.84 -7.02
C ALA A 99 -8.93 1.92 -7.46
N PHE A 100 -9.54 0.79 -7.89
CA PHE A 100 -10.98 0.75 -8.23
C PHE A 100 -11.89 1.00 -7.03
N ILE A 101 -11.47 0.62 -5.83
CA ILE A 101 -12.23 0.86 -4.59
C ILE A 101 -12.05 2.30 -4.13
N PHE A 102 -10.83 2.82 -4.18
CA PHE A 102 -10.51 4.15 -3.66
C PHE A 102 -10.93 5.29 -4.59
N TYR A 103 -11.01 5.05 -5.90
CA TYR A 103 -11.50 6.05 -6.85
C TYR A 103 -12.93 6.53 -6.55
N PRO A 104 -13.94 5.65 -6.44
CA PRO A 104 -15.30 6.10 -6.10
C PRO A 104 -15.38 6.73 -4.69
N LEU A 105 -14.56 6.30 -3.73
CA LEU A 105 -14.48 6.94 -2.41
C LEU A 105 -13.94 8.37 -2.52
N MET A 106 -12.93 8.60 -3.35
CA MET A 106 -12.41 9.94 -3.65
C MET A 106 -13.49 10.82 -4.30
N VAL A 107 -14.21 10.30 -5.30
CA VAL A 107 -15.29 11.04 -5.97
C VAL A 107 -16.41 11.39 -4.98
N LEU A 108 -16.75 10.47 -4.08
CA LEU A 108 -17.74 10.70 -3.03
C LEU A 108 -17.27 11.78 -2.05
N ALA A 109 -16.01 11.78 -1.65
CA ALA A 109 -15.42 12.80 -0.79
C ALA A 109 -15.48 14.20 -1.45
N VAL A 110 -15.15 14.29 -2.74
CA VAL A 110 -15.27 15.54 -3.51
C VAL A 110 -16.71 16.07 -3.53
N ARG A 111 -17.68 15.18 -3.76
CA ARG A 111 -19.12 15.56 -3.76
C ARG A 111 -19.57 16.02 -2.39
N PHE A 112 -19.11 15.34 -1.33
CA PHE A 112 -19.42 15.70 0.03
C PHE A 112 -18.86 17.08 0.41
N MET A 113 -17.63 17.40 -0.01
CA MET A 113 -17.04 18.74 0.16
C MET A 113 -17.83 19.80 -0.60
N GLY A 114 -18.22 19.54 -1.85
CA GLY A 114 -18.97 20.48 -2.70
C GLY A 114 -20.38 20.80 -2.18
N SER A 115 -20.93 19.95 -1.29
CA SER A 115 -22.23 20.17 -0.66
C SER A 115 -22.13 20.86 0.72
N ALA A 116 -20.92 21.06 1.26
CA ALA A 116 -20.74 21.67 2.57
C ALA A 116 -20.80 23.20 2.48
N GLU A 117 -21.59 23.83 3.36
CA GLU A 117 -21.65 25.30 3.45
C GLU A 117 -20.34 25.92 3.93
N GLN A 118 -19.61 25.17 4.79
CA GLN A 118 -18.28 25.55 5.27
C GLN A 118 -17.35 24.35 5.24
N LEU A 119 -16.16 24.53 4.67
CA LEU A 119 -15.12 23.50 4.68
C LEU A 119 -14.44 23.47 6.06
N THR A 120 -14.35 22.26 6.62
CA THR A 120 -13.64 21.99 7.87
C THR A 120 -12.38 21.18 7.60
N TYR A 121 -11.46 21.14 8.57
CA TYR A 121 -10.28 20.26 8.52
C TYR A 121 -10.63 18.78 8.28
N GLY A 122 -11.79 18.33 8.76
CA GLY A 122 -12.30 16.99 8.50
C GLY A 122 -12.64 16.73 7.03
N HIS A 123 -13.24 17.70 6.35
CA HIS A 123 -13.53 17.62 4.92
C HIS A 123 -12.23 17.59 4.12
N GLU A 124 -11.28 18.46 4.44
CA GLU A 124 -9.97 18.52 3.82
C GLU A 124 -9.21 17.21 4.00
N PHE A 125 -9.16 16.67 5.22
CA PHE A 125 -8.53 15.39 5.51
C PHE A 125 -9.17 14.23 4.71
N LEU A 126 -10.50 14.14 4.69
CA LEU A 126 -11.21 13.07 3.98
C LEU A 126 -10.90 13.08 2.50
N PHE A 127 -10.91 14.26 1.88
CA PHE A 127 -10.55 14.41 0.47
C PHE A 127 -9.09 14.02 0.22
N LEU A 128 -8.15 14.58 0.97
CA LEU A 128 -6.73 14.31 0.81
C LEU A 128 -6.41 12.83 1.04
N PHE A 129 -6.98 12.25 2.09
CA PHE A 129 -6.77 10.83 2.40
C PHE A 129 -7.26 9.91 1.27
N THR A 130 -8.48 10.10 0.79
CA THR A 130 -9.03 9.28 -0.30
C THR A 130 -8.29 9.50 -1.62
N ASN A 131 -7.89 10.74 -1.92
CA ASN A 131 -7.07 11.07 -3.07
C ASN A 131 -5.70 10.39 -3.02
N TYR A 132 -5.01 10.43 -1.88
CA TYR A 132 -3.72 9.75 -1.71
C TYR A 132 -3.85 8.22 -1.72
N LEU A 133 -4.93 7.65 -1.18
CA LEU A 133 -5.20 6.21 -1.30
C LEU A 133 -5.28 5.78 -2.76
N PHE A 134 -6.03 6.51 -3.58
CA PHE A 134 -6.13 6.25 -5.02
C PHE A 134 -4.79 6.45 -5.72
N ALA A 135 -4.14 7.61 -5.51
CA ALA A 135 -2.89 7.97 -6.17
C ALA A 135 -1.75 6.98 -5.85
N PHE A 136 -1.57 6.59 -4.59
CA PHE A 136 -0.54 5.62 -4.21
C PHE A 136 -0.85 4.22 -4.72
N SER A 137 -2.12 3.78 -4.70
CA SER A 137 -2.50 2.48 -5.26
C SER A 137 -2.16 2.41 -6.74
N LEU A 138 -2.47 3.44 -7.51
CA LEU A 138 -2.13 3.50 -8.92
C LEU A 138 -0.63 3.61 -9.16
N SER A 139 0.06 4.49 -8.42
CA SER A 139 1.51 4.69 -8.56
C SER A 139 2.29 3.40 -8.26
N PHE A 140 1.96 2.70 -7.17
CA PHE A 140 2.61 1.44 -6.82
C PHE A 140 2.26 0.32 -7.79
N CYS A 141 1.03 0.29 -8.34
CA CYS A 141 0.69 -0.64 -9.40
C CYS A 141 1.61 -0.44 -10.61
N VAL A 142 1.72 0.80 -11.12
CA VAL A 142 2.55 1.12 -12.29
C VAL A 142 4.03 0.90 -12.00
N PHE A 143 4.52 1.37 -10.85
CA PHE A 143 5.93 1.27 -10.48
C PHE A 143 6.40 -0.19 -10.38
N ASN A 144 5.60 -1.07 -9.76
CA ASN A 144 5.93 -2.49 -9.63
C ASN A 144 5.70 -3.32 -10.91
N LEU A 145 5.11 -2.73 -11.96
CA LEU A 145 5.08 -3.33 -13.29
C LEU A 145 6.35 -3.06 -14.10
N LEU A 146 7.14 -2.05 -13.71
CA LEU A 146 8.38 -1.73 -14.39
C LEU A 146 9.48 -2.72 -13.97
N PRO A 147 10.24 -3.28 -14.93
CA PRO A 147 11.24 -4.30 -14.67
C PRO A 147 12.55 -3.69 -14.11
N PHE A 148 12.45 -2.95 -13.01
CA PHE A 148 13.63 -2.46 -12.30
C PHE A 148 14.15 -3.55 -11.36
N TYR A 149 15.34 -4.07 -11.68
CA TYR A 149 16.06 -4.98 -10.77
C TYR A 149 16.90 -4.16 -9.78
N PRO A 150 16.92 -4.48 -8.47
CA PRO A 150 16.25 -5.60 -7.79
C PRO A 150 15.04 -5.09 -6.97
N LEU A 151 13.85 -5.36 -7.42
CA LEU A 151 12.66 -5.17 -6.61
C LEU A 151 12.07 -6.52 -6.27
#